data_2866cc82ab47cd3b62e15579efe9f845
#
_entry.id   2866cc82ab47cd3b62e15579efe9f845
#
_cell.length_a   1.000
_cell.length_b   1.000
_cell.length_c   1.000
_cell.angle_alpha   90.00
_cell.angle_beta   90.00
_cell.angle_gamma   90.00
#
_symmetry.space_group_name_H-M   'P 1'
#
loop_
_entity.id
_entity.type
_entity.pdbx_description
1 polymer ?
#
loop_
_entity_poly.entity_id
_entity_poly.type
_entity_poly.pdbx_seq_one_letter_code
_entity_poly.pdbx_strand_id
1 'polypeptide(L)'
;MCYTKRKEALKFASQSHQNAISQAIHEISQIHPKIRETFEVGAVQAWYSDSSSQGMFAVKKPDHIVSINKLMYHYKNIFFAGDTLSWTMNWVPGCTGVWTQGCLPVLYTKGSV
;
A
#
# COMPACT_ATOMS: atom_id res chain seq x y z
N MET A 1 2.53 -15.50 6.01
CA MET A 1 2.13 -14.10 6.24
C MET A 1 0.62 -14.01 6.11
N CYS A 2 -0.06 -13.43 7.08
CA CYS A 2 -1.49 -13.18 7.06
C CYS A 2 -1.73 -11.70 6.72
N TYR A 3 -2.70 -11.43 5.86
CA TYR A 3 -2.99 -10.10 5.36
C TYR A 3 -4.49 -9.83 5.46
N THR A 4 -4.85 -8.82 6.22
CA THR A 4 -6.24 -8.42 6.44
C THR A 4 -6.53 -7.04 5.90
N LYS A 5 -7.76 -6.79 5.46
CA LYS A 5 -8.19 -5.51 4.91
C LYS A 5 -9.61 -5.15 5.32
N ARG A 6 -9.98 -3.88 5.17
CA ARG A 6 -11.33 -3.37 5.48
C ARG A 6 -11.70 -3.57 6.94
N LYS A 7 -12.91 -4.02 7.23
CA LYS A 7 -13.43 -4.23 8.58
C LYS A 7 -12.60 -5.24 9.38
N GLU A 8 -12.10 -6.28 8.72
CA GLU A 8 -11.25 -7.28 9.37
C GLU A 8 -9.91 -6.67 9.83
N ALA A 9 -9.31 -5.81 9.02
CA ALA A 9 -8.09 -5.11 9.42
C ALA A 9 -8.32 -4.24 10.67
N LEU A 10 -9.44 -3.53 10.77
CA LEU A 10 -9.79 -2.74 11.96
C LEU A 10 -9.98 -3.61 13.19
N LYS A 11 -10.61 -4.77 13.04
CA LYS A 11 -10.81 -5.73 14.12
C LYS A 11 -9.48 -6.23 14.69
N PHE A 12 -8.54 -6.59 13.82
CA PHE A 12 -7.20 -7.00 14.24
C PHE A 12 -6.40 -5.86 14.86
N ALA A 13 -6.48 -4.68 14.28
CA ALA A 13 -5.71 -3.53 14.73
C ALA A 13 -6.23 -2.90 16.05
N SER A 14 -7.49 -3.15 16.42
CA SER A 14 -8.05 -2.72 17.71
C SER A 14 -7.64 -3.62 18.90
N GLN A 15 -6.95 -4.72 18.63
CA GLN A 15 -6.50 -5.67 19.64
C GLN A 15 -5.04 -5.43 20.05
N SER A 16 -4.63 -6.02 21.18
CA SER A 16 -3.20 -6.12 21.48
C SER A 16 -2.52 -7.02 20.44
N HIS A 17 -1.23 -6.79 20.18
CA HIS A 17 -0.45 -7.61 19.25
C HIS A 17 -0.55 -9.11 19.57
N GLN A 18 -0.51 -9.46 20.86
CA GLN A 18 -0.61 -10.84 21.31
C GLN A 18 -1.95 -11.47 20.95
N ASN A 19 -3.06 -10.74 21.18
CA ASN A 19 -4.39 -11.23 20.85
C ASN A 19 -4.58 -11.35 19.33
N ALA A 20 -4.08 -10.41 18.56
CA ALA A 20 -4.12 -10.46 17.10
C ALA A 20 -3.36 -11.67 16.54
N ILE A 21 -2.18 -11.96 17.09
CA ILE A 21 -1.40 -13.17 16.72
C ILE A 21 -2.17 -14.43 17.08
N SER A 22 -2.70 -14.53 18.30
CA SER A 22 -3.45 -15.70 18.76
C SER A 22 -4.68 -15.95 17.91
N GLN A 23 -5.41 -14.89 17.55
CA GLN A 23 -6.56 -14.98 16.66
C GLN A 23 -6.14 -15.44 15.26
N ALA A 24 -5.07 -14.88 14.69
CA ALA A 24 -4.56 -15.27 13.37
C ALA A 24 -4.17 -16.76 13.35
N ILE A 25 -3.48 -17.25 14.38
CA ILE A 25 -3.13 -18.66 14.51
C ILE A 25 -4.39 -19.51 14.59
N HIS A 26 -5.40 -19.09 15.36
CA HIS A 26 -6.66 -19.79 15.47
C HIS A 26 -7.36 -19.91 14.10
N GLU A 27 -7.47 -18.84 13.37
CA GLU A 27 -8.12 -18.82 12.05
C GLU A 27 -7.35 -19.66 11.01
N ILE A 28 -6.02 -19.53 10.98
CA ILE A 28 -5.17 -20.31 10.06
C ILE A 28 -5.22 -21.79 10.41
N SER A 29 -5.31 -22.15 11.70
CA SER A 29 -5.35 -23.55 12.15
C SER A 29 -6.58 -24.32 11.67
N GLN A 30 -7.64 -23.62 11.25
CA GLN A 30 -8.82 -24.27 10.65
C GLN A 30 -8.50 -24.85 9.26
N ILE A 31 -7.54 -24.26 8.56
CA ILE A 31 -7.10 -24.69 7.23
C ILE A 31 -5.82 -25.52 7.33
N HIS A 32 -4.92 -25.13 8.22
CA HIS A 32 -3.62 -25.74 8.44
C HIS A 32 -3.43 -26.10 9.93
N PRO A 33 -3.97 -27.23 10.41
CA PRO A 33 -3.95 -27.58 11.83
C PRO A 33 -2.55 -27.62 12.46
N LYS A 34 -1.54 -28.03 11.70
CA LYS A 34 -0.15 -28.12 12.15
C LYS A 34 0.50 -26.76 12.48
N ILE A 35 -0.13 -25.64 12.11
CA ILE A 35 0.41 -24.30 12.39
C ILE A 35 0.65 -24.07 13.88
N ARG A 36 -0.17 -24.69 14.75
CA ARG A 36 -0.04 -24.55 16.20
C ARG A 36 1.22 -25.19 16.77
N GLU A 37 1.70 -26.23 16.11
CA GLU A 37 2.91 -26.98 16.52
C GLU A 37 4.17 -26.36 15.92
N THR A 38 4.06 -25.74 14.74
CA THR A 38 5.18 -25.18 13.99
C THR A 38 5.35 -23.68 14.15
N PHE A 39 4.42 -23.01 14.87
CA PHE A 39 4.51 -21.58 15.09
C PHE A 39 5.62 -21.24 16.09
N GLU A 40 6.56 -20.43 15.68
CA GLU A 40 7.70 -19.99 16.50
C GLU A 40 7.50 -18.55 16.98
N VAL A 41 7.27 -17.60 16.04
CA VAL A 41 7.18 -16.19 16.35
C VAL A 41 6.24 -15.47 15.38
N GLY A 42 5.58 -14.42 15.87
CA GLY A 42 4.73 -13.55 15.05
C GLY A 42 4.90 -12.09 15.39
N ALA A 43 4.70 -11.25 14.40
CA ALA A 43 4.64 -9.81 14.55
C ALA A 43 3.40 -9.25 13.85
N VAL A 44 2.89 -8.13 14.36
CA VAL A 44 1.72 -7.44 13.79
C VAL A 44 2.12 -6.00 13.45
N GLN A 45 1.83 -5.59 12.24
CA GLN A 45 1.92 -4.20 11.83
C GLN A 45 0.55 -3.69 11.42
N ALA A 46 0.03 -2.73 12.17
CA ALA A 46 -1.25 -2.07 11.89
C ALA A 46 -1.01 -0.71 11.23
N TRP A 47 -0.91 -0.69 9.91
CA TRP A 47 -0.58 0.50 9.14
C TRP A 47 -1.54 1.67 9.34
N TYR A 48 -2.82 1.41 9.61
CA TYR A 48 -3.78 2.46 9.83
C TYR A 48 -3.56 3.21 11.16
N SER A 49 -2.94 2.56 12.16
CA SER A 49 -2.61 3.14 13.45
C SER A 49 -1.25 3.84 13.47
N ASP A 50 -0.46 3.66 12.42
CA ASP A 50 0.83 4.32 12.26
C ASP A 50 0.61 5.79 11.91
N SER A 51 1.19 6.70 12.69
CA SER A 51 0.99 8.14 12.56
C SER A 51 1.48 8.73 11.24
N SER A 52 2.45 8.08 10.62
CA SER A 52 3.03 8.52 9.34
C SER A 52 2.28 7.96 8.14
N SER A 53 1.76 6.74 8.25
CA SER A 53 1.10 6.04 7.15
C SER A 53 -0.41 6.24 7.12
N GLN A 54 -1.08 6.09 8.26
CA GLN A 54 -2.53 6.21 8.47
C GLN A 54 -3.42 5.46 7.46
N GLY A 55 -2.81 4.57 6.70
CA GLY A 55 -3.46 3.81 5.64
C GLY A 55 -2.49 2.89 4.93
N MET A 56 -2.96 2.23 3.89
CA MET A 56 -2.20 1.19 3.23
C MET A 56 -2.09 1.39 1.73
N PHE A 57 -3.17 1.79 1.08
CA PHE A 57 -3.21 1.97 -0.37
C PHE A 57 -4.32 2.90 -0.81
N ALA A 58 -4.15 3.50 -1.98
CA ALA A 58 -5.17 4.33 -2.59
C ALA A 58 -6.33 3.48 -3.14
N VAL A 59 -7.55 4.00 -2.97
CA VAL A 59 -8.75 3.41 -3.58
C VAL A 59 -9.24 4.36 -4.67
N LYS A 60 -9.18 3.93 -5.91
CA LYS A 60 -9.73 4.68 -7.05
C LYS A 60 -11.19 4.31 -7.26
N LYS A 61 -12.03 5.31 -7.45
CA LYS A 61 -13.40 5.15 -7.93
C LYS A 61 -13.42 5.36 -9.46
N PRO A 62 -14.46 4.87 -10.16
CA PRO A 62 -14.56 5.02 -11.61
C PRO A 62 -14.48 6.48 -12.09
N ASP A 63 -15.07 7.40 -11.35
CA ASP A 63 -15.08 8.84 -11.62
C ASP A 63 -13.71 9.53 -11.40
N HIS A 64 -12.80 8.90 -10.66
CA HIS A 64 -11.46 9.44 -10.41
C HIS A 64 -10.49 9.28 -11.60
N ILE A 65 -10.82 8.44 -12.59
CA ILE A 65 -9.91 8.12 -13.71
C ILE A 65 -9.53 9.39 -14.49
N VAL A 66 -10.48 10.26 -14.78
CA VAL A 66 -10.24 11.51 -15.52
C VAL A 66 -9.30 12.44 -14.73
N SER A 67 -9.50 12.54 -13.42
CA SER A 67 -8.66 13.39 -12.55
C SER A 67 -7.24 12.82 -12.42
N ILE A 68 -7.10 11.50 -12.32
CA ILE A 68 -5.80 10.84 -12.24
C ILE A 68 -4.99 11.05 -13.53
N ASN A 69 -5.63 10.92 -14.69
CA ASN A 69 -4.98 11.17 -15.97
C ASN A 69 -4.43 12.60 -16.05
N LYS A 70 -5.16 13.58 -15.50
CA LYS A 70 -4.66 14.98 -15.45
C LYS A 70 -3.46 15.11 -14.52
N LEU A 71 -3.43 14.40 -13.39
CA LEU A 71 -2.32 14.43 -12.44
C LEU A 71 -1.07 13.70 -12.93
N MET A 72 -1.18 12.86 -13.96
CA MET A 72 0.00 12.23 -14.59
C MET A 72 0.84 13.23 -15.40
N TYR A 73 0.28 14.40 -15.74
CA TYR A 73 1.00 15.48 -16.38
C TYR A 73 1.49 16.50 -15.34
N HIS A 74 2.65 17.05 -15.57
CA HIS A 74 3.17 18.12 -14.72
C HIS A 74 2.35 19.40 -14.85
N TYR A 75 2.25 20.14 -13.77
CA TYR A 75 1.69 21.48 -13.77
C TYR A 75 2.79 22.50 -13.52
N LYS A 76 3.18 23.26 -14.55
CA LYS A 76 4.36 24.15 -14.51
C LYS A 76 5.59 23.35 -14.08
N ASN A 77 6.19 23.70 -12.92
CA ASN A 77 7.36 23.06 -12.35
C ASN A 77 7.00 22.02 -11.26
N ILE A 78 5.72 21.64 -11.14
CA ILE A 78 5.26 20.67 -10.15
C ILE A 78 5.05 19.34 -10.84
N PHE A 79 5.70 18.30 -10.31
CA PHE A 79 5.63 16.93 -10.79
C PHE A 79 4.99 16.06 -9.71
N PHE A 80 4.08 15.21 -10.08
CA PHE A 80 3.42 14.29 -9.19
C PHE A 80 3.98 12.88 -9.44
N ALA A 81 4.33 12.19 -8.36
CA ALA A 81 4.77 10.81 -8.41
C ALA A 81 4.22 10.03 -7.22
N GLY A 82 3.92 8.78 -7.42
CA GLY A 82 3.45 7.89 -6.38
C GLY A 82 2.54 6.79 -6.89
N ASP A 83 2.31 5.81 -6.06
CA ASP A 83 1.45 4.65 -6.34
C ASP A 83 0.03 5.05 -6.78
N THR A 84 -0.49 6.13 -6.20
CA THR A 84 -1.84 6.64 -6.51
C THR A 84 -2.04 7.03 -7.97
N LEU A 85 -0.98 7.37 -8.67
CA LEU A 85 -1.02 7.79 -10.07
C LEU A 85 -0.75 6.65 -11.05
N SER A 86 -0.32 5.49 -10.55
CA SER A 86 -0.01 4.35 -11.39
C SER A 86 -1.25 3.56 -11.80
N TRP A 87 -1.19 2.94 -12.96
CA TRP A 87 -2.16 1.93 -13.38
C TRP A 87 -1.97 0.60 -12.63
N THR A 88 -0.74 0.30 -12.23
CA THR A 88 -0.37 -0.87 -11.42
C THR A 88 -0.31 -0.50 -9.93
N MET A 89 -1.41 0.03 -9.40
CA MET A 89 -1.52 0.40 -7.99
C MET A 89 -1.17 -0.72 -7.04
N ASN A 90 -0.72 -0.34 -5.84
CA ASN A 90 -0.43 -1.24 -4.73
C ASN A 90 0.76 -2.16 -4.96
N TRP A 91 1.60 -1.84 -5.94
CA TRP A 91 2.81 -2.57 -6.27
C TRP A 91 4.00 -1.63 -6.46
N VAL A 92 5.16 -2.05 -6.00
CA VAL A 92 6.41 -1.28 -6.13
C VAL A 92 6.68 -0.82 -7.57
N PRO A 93 6.49 -1.64 -8.61
CA PRO A 93 6.66 -1.18 -9.99
C PRO A 93 5.75 -0.03 -10.40
N GLY A 94 4.57 0.10 -9.76
CA GLY A 94 3.68 1.24 -9.99
C GLY A 94 4.30 2.56 -9.53
N CYS A 95 4.90 2.58 -8.35
CA CYS A 95 5.59 3.76 -7.83
C CYS A 95 6.77 4.16 -8.71
N THR A 96 7.62 3.21 -9.09
CA THR A 96 8.83 3.47 -9.89
C THR A 96 8.48 3.89 -11.32
N GLY A 97 7.45 3.29 -11.93
CA GLY A 97 7.00 3.63 -13.27
C GLY A 97 6.51 5.08 -13.39
N VAL A 98 5.72 5.54 -12.41
CA VAL A 98 5.24 6.94 -12.38
C VAL A 98 6.40 7.91 -12.10
N TRP A 99 7.33 7.54 -11.22
CA TRP A 99 8.50 8.36 -10.92
C TRP A 99 9.37 8.57 -12.16
N THR A 100 9.63 7.53 -12.93
CA THR A 100 10.39 7.64 -14.18
C THR A 100 9.67 8.49 -15.22
N GLN A 101 8.36 8.36 -15.38
CA GLN A 101 7.56 9.18 -16.30
C GLN A 101 7.52 10.64 -15.88
N GLY A 102 7.39 10.94 -14.58
CA GLY A 102 7.38 12.31 -14.07
C GLY A 102 8.75 13.00 -14.08
N CYS A 103 9.84 12.24 -13.89
CA CYS A 103 11.19 12.80 -13.79
C CYS A 103 11.94 12.85 -15.13
N LEU A 104 11.61 11.99 -16.10
CA LEU A 104 12.25 11.97 -17.41
C LEU A 104 12.21 13.34 -18.13
N PRO A 105 11.10 14.08 -18.17
CA PRO A 105 11.07 15.40 -18.79
C PRO A 105 12.02 16.41 -18.11
N VAL A 106 12.22 16.31 -16.79
CA VAL A 106 13.12 17.20 -16.05
C VAL A 106 14.59 16.99 -16.41
N LEU A 107 14.96 15.74 -16.69
CA LEU A 107 16.33 15.41 -17.10
C LEU A 107 16.61 15.85 -18.54
N TYR A 108 15.59 15.86 -19.42
CA TYR A 108 15.75 16.27 -20.82
C TYR A 108 15.66 17.78 -21.05
N THR A 109 14.99 18.55 -20.19
CA THR A 109 14.86 20.00 -20.36
C THR A 109 16.07 20.79 -19.88
N LYS A 110 17.04 20.18 -19.19
CA LYS A 110 18.30 20.83 -18.77
C LYS A 110 19.39 20.83 -19.86
N GLY A 111 19.11 20.34 -21.06
CA GLY A 111 20.08 20.23 -22.15
C GLY A 111 19.85 21.19 -23.33
N SER A 112 19.04 22.25 -23.18
CA SER A 112 18.85 23.27 -24.22
C SER A 112 19.29 24.62 -23.67
N VAL A 113 20.58 24.85 -23.65
CA VAL A 113 21.22 26.17 -23.73
C VAL A 113 22.13 26.16 -24.93
#